data_1da6fb39573932028c6d59d0c8b2c6af
#
_entry.id   1da6fb39573932028c6d59d0c8b2c6af
#
_cell.length_a   1.000
_cell.length_b   1.000
_cell.length_c   1.000
_cell.angle_alpha   90.00
_cell.angle_beta   90.00
_cell.angle_gamma   90.00
#
_symmetry.space_group_name_H-M   'P 1'
#
loop_
_entity.id
_entity.type
_entity.pdbx_description
1 polymer ?
#
loop_
_entity_poly.entity_id
_entity_poly.type
_entity_poly.pdbx_seq_one_letter_code
_entity_poly.pdbx_strand_id
1 'polypeptide(L)'
;ARWKSWGFDKIMLTEAAKISAGKANPMAYMNAVLSSWKSDGIFSTDKIIVKPAPASQETITDRAVVERHYSDLRHRAEDKAEKQLAKALSDEVYGKIYKDLNELSIQLAFAEIRNAEEAEKLSAKMKEMQFLSDKRLSELGIARDELIPVYSCKICNDTGYDKNGNPCVCLKNFLSTIK
;
A
#
# COMPACT_ATOMS: atom_id res chain seq x y z
N ALA A 1 -36.19 -7.23 -9.05
CA ALA A 1 -34.90 -7.57 -8.45
C ALA A 1 -34.34 -8.78 -9.17
N ARG A 2 -33.14 -8.68 -9.72
CA ARG A 2 -32.44 -9.64 -10.58
C ARG A 2 -32.37 -11.07 -9.97
N TRP A 3 -32.20 -11.19 -8.67
CA TRP A 3 -32.07 -12.49 -8.00
C TRP A 3 -33.36 -13.30 -7.92
N LYS A 4 -34.54 -12.62 -7.83
CA LYS A 4 -35.84 -13.29 -7.86
C LYS A 4 -36.09 -13.97 -9.21
N SER A 5 -35.61 -13.37 -10.32
CA SER A 5 -35.72 -13.98 -11.66
C SER A 5 -34.78 -15.19 -11.83
N TRP A 6 -33.85 -15.42 -10.91
CA TRP A 6 -32.99 -16.59 -10.90
C TRP A 6 -33.62 -17.80 -10.19
N GLY A 7 -34.78 -17.62 -9.56
CA GLY A 7 -35.47 -18.67 -8.85
C GLY A 7 -35.20 -18.76 -7.36
N PHE A 8 -34.48 -17.76 -6.79
CA PHE A 8 -34.22 -17.71 -5.34
C PHE A 8 -35.43 -17.16 -4.59
N ASP A 9 -35.84 -17.87 -3.54
CA ASP A 9 -36.88 -17.43 -2.62
C ASP A 9 -36.32 -16.42 -1.59
N LYS A 10 -37.20 -15.93 -0.72
CA LYS A 10 -36.86 -14.96 0.32
C LYS A 10 -35.87 -15.55 1.34
N ILE A 11 -35.99 -16.83 1.63
CA ILE A 11 -35.16 -17.53 2.64
C ILE A 11 -33.71 -17.63 2.13
N MET A 12 -33.52 -18.05 0.87
CA MET A 12 -32.22 -18.11 0.22
C MET A 12 -31.53 -16.74 0.14
N LEU A 13 -32.29 -15.69 -0.17
CA LEU A 13 -31.76 -14.32 -0.20
C LEU A 13 -31.33 -13.86 1.21
N THR A 14 -32.07 -14.26 2.24
CA THR A 14 -31.70 -13.94 3.62
C THR A 14 -30.43 -14.66 4.06
N GLU A 15 -30.26 -15.92 3.70
CA GLU A 15 -29.04 -16.66 4.01
C GLU A 15 -27.82 -16.10 3.25
N ALA A 16 -27.98 -15.75 1.98
CA ALA A 16 -26.92 -15.07 1.23
C ALA A 16 -26.54 -13.71 1.87
N ALA A 17 -27.52 -12.96 2.37
CA ALA A 17 -27.28 -11.70 3.08
C ALA A 17 -26.53 -11.91 4.41
N LYS A 18 -26.88 -12.94 5.20
CA LYS A 18 -26.17 -13.29 6.44
C LYS A 18 -24.71 -13.65 6.17
N ILE A 19 -24.46 -14.47 5.15
CA ILE A 19 -23.09 -14.87 4.75
C ILE A 19 -22.27 -13.66 4.29
N SER A 20 -22.93 -12.66 3.72
CA SER A 20 -22.31 -11.44 3.20
C SER A 20 -22.12 -10.36 4.26
N ALA A 21 -22.78 -10.47 5.41
CA ALA A 21 -22.66 -9.51 6.51
C ALA A 21 -21.21 -9.48 7.02
N GLY A 22 -20.68 -8.29 7.24
CA GLY A 22 -19.31 -8.09 7.71
C GLY A 22 -18.22 -8.15 6.62
N LYS A 23 -18.57 -8.33 5.34
CA LYS A 23 -17.62 -8.22 4.22
C LYS A 23 -17.44 -6.75 3.80
N ALA A 24 -16.26 -6.42 3.27
CA ALA A 24 -15.94 -5.06 2.82
C ALA A 24 -16.93 -4.52 1.76
N ASN A 25 -17.47 -5.39 0.90
CA ASN A 25 -18.53 -5.07 -0.04
C ASN A 25 -19.63 -6.14 0.02
N PRO A 26 -20.61 -6.01 0.93
CA PRO A 26 -21.64 -7.04 1.16
C PRO A 26 -22.45 -7.36 -0.09
N MET A 27 -22.80 -6.35 -0.90
CA MET A 27 -23.62 -6.55 -2.10
C MET A 27 -22.89 -7.28 -3.21
N ALA A 28 -21.62 -6.98 -3.44
CA ALA A 28 -20.80 -7.70 -4.40
C ALA A 28 -20.58 -9.15 -3.96
N TYR A 29 -20.33 -9.36 -2.67
CA TYR A 29 -20.16 -10.70 -2.12
C TYR A 29 -21.45 -11.52 -2.20
N MET A 30 -22.61 -10.93 -1.88
CA MET A 30 -23.93 -11.55 -2.03
C MET A 30 -24.21 -11.95 -3.47
N ASN A 31 -23.85 -11.10 -4.44
CA ASN A 31 -23.97 -11.43 -5.86
C ASN A 31 -23.12 -12.66 -6.24
N ALA A 32 -21.87 -12.74 -5.74
CA ALA A 32 -20.99 -13.86 -5.99
C ALA A 32 -21.55 -15.17 -5.41
N VAL A 33 -22.04 -15.14 -4.18
CA VAL A 33 -22.67 -16.29 -3.51
C VAL A 33 -23.88 -16.78 -4.28
N LEU A 34 -24.80 -15.89 -4.64
CA LEU A 34 -26.02 -16.25 -5.38
C LEU A 34 -25.70 -16.73 -6.82
N SER A 35 -24.69 -16.19 -7.45
CA SER A 35 -24.20 -16.67 -8.76
C SER A 35 -23.62 -18.07 -8.68
N SER A 36 -22.85 -18.38 -7.64
CA SER A 36 -22.33 -19.72 -7.38
C SER A 36 -23.46 -20.72 -7.13
N TRP A 37 -24.41 -20.39 -6.25
CA TRP A 37 -25.54 -21.25 -5.98
C TRP A 37 -26.37 -21.55 -7.23
N LYS A 38 -26.56 -20.53 -8.08
CA LYS A 38 -27.26 -20.73 -9.36
C LYS A 38 -26.49 -21.69 -10.27
N SER A 39 -25.18 -21.53 -10.39
CA SER A 39 -24.33 -22.43 -11.19
C SER A 39 -24.33 -23.88 -10.67
N ASP A 40 -24.38 -24.03 -9.35
CA ASP A 40 -24.37 -25.33 -8.67
C ASP A 40 -25.76 -25.96 -8.55
N GLY A 41 -26.80 -25.30 -9.06
CA GLY A 41 -28.18 -25.78 -9.00
C GLY A 41 -28.78 -25.81 -7.58
N ILE A 42 -28.28 -24.96 -6.67
CA ILE A 42 -28.70 -24.86 -5.28
C ILE A 42 -29.80 -23.82 -5.18
N PHE A 43 -31.06 -24.26 -5.12
CA PHE A 43 -32.25 -23.41 -4.98
C PHE A 43 -33.05 -23.67 -3.71
N SER A 44 -32.51 -24.44 -2.77
CA SER A 44 -33.12 -24.76 -1.49
C SER A 44 -32.08 -24.69 -0.37
N THR A 45 -32.48 -24.22 0.80
CA THR A 45 -31.61 -24.12 1.99
C THR A 45 -31.07 -25.46 2.46
N ASP A 46 -31.80 -26.56 2.23
CA ASP A 46 -31.37 -27.93 2.62
C ASP A 46 -30.14 -28.40 1.81
N LYS A 47 -29.94 -27.78 0.64
CA LYS A 47 -28.79 -28.04 -0.24
C LYS A 47 -27.68 -27.04 -0.06
N ILE A 48 -27.88 -26.00 0.77
CA ILE A 48 -26.79 -25.15 1.21
C ILE A 48 -25.94 -26.00 2.18
N ILE A 49 -25.17 -26.91 1.62
CA ILE A 49 -23.98 -27.32 2.33
C ILE A 49 -23.16 -26.04 2.40
N VAL A 50 -23.13 -25.40 3.57
CA VAL A 50 -22.05 -24.50 3.91
C VAL A 50 -20.82 -25.42 3.88
N LYS A 51 -20.29 -25.65 2.68
CA LYS A 51 -18.89 -25.99 2.57
C LYS A 51 -18.22 -24.82 3.28
N PRO A 52 -17.57 -25.01 4.45
CA PRO A 52 -16.58 -24.03 4.83
C PRO A 52 -15.78 -23.90 3.54
N ALA A 53 -15.71 -22.68 2.99
CA ALA A 53 -14.78 -22.40 1.92
C ALA A 53 -13.52 -23.13 2.35
N PRO A 54 -12.86 -23.94 1.48
CA PRO A 54 -11.66 -24.61 1.88
C PRO A 54 -10.74 -23.51 2.40
N ALA A 55 -10.87 -23.22 3.68
CA ALA A 55 -9.86 -22.61 4.47
C ALA A 55 -8.82 -23.72 4.50
N SER A 56 -8.03 -23.81 3.42
CA SER A 56 -6.72 -24.36 3.55
C SER A 56 -6.12 -23.52 4.66
N GLN A 57 -6.08 -24.09 5.88
CA GLN A 57 -5.40 -23.46 7.03
C GLN A 57 -3.98 -23.03 6.64
N GLU A 58 -3.40 -23.68 5.63
CA GLU A 58 -2.15 -23.31 4.98
C GLU A 58 -2.18 -21.92 4.31
N THR A 59 -3.25 -21.54 3.59
CA THR A 59 -3.27 -20.26 2.88
C THR A 59 -3.43 -19.04 3.79
N ILE A 60 -4.10 -19.17 4.93
CA ILE A 60 -4.22 -18.05 5.90
C ILE A 60 -2.90 -17.87 6.64
N THR A 61 -2.24 -18.96 7.01
CA THR A 61 -0.93 -18.95 7.68
C THR A 61 0.13 -18.37 6.75
N ASP A 62 0.15 -18.79 5.48
CA ASP A 62 1.09 -18.30 4.47
C ASP A 62 0.89 -16.79 4.21
N ARG A 63 -0.36 -16.34 4.10
CA ARG A 63 -0.65 -14.92 3.88
C ARG A 63 -0.21 -14.05 5.05
N ALA A 64 -0.48 -14.46 6.28
CA ALA A 64 -0.08 -13.71 7.47
C ALA A 64 1.45 -13.67 7.63
N VAL A 65 2.13 -14.77 7.29
CA VAL A 65 3.60 -14.84 7.29
C VAL A 65 4.20 -13.90 6.25
N VAL A 66 3.63 -13.92 5.03
CA VAL A 66 4.04 -13.01 3.94
C VAL A 66 3.86 -11.56 4.33
N GLU A 67 2.67 -11.20 4.82
CA GLU A 67 2.35 -9.82 5.21
C GLU A 67 3.28 -9.32 6.31
N ARG A 68 3.53 -10.13 7.33
CA ARG A 68 4.49 -9.81 8.41
C ARG A 68 5.89 -9.62 7.87
N HIS A 69 6.37 -10.54 7.04
CA HIS A 69 7.71 -10.46 6.44
C HIS A 69 7.93 -9.13 5.70
N TYR A 70 7.01 -8.77 4.81
CA TYR A 70 7.14 -7.54 4.02
C TYR A 70 6.89 -6.27 4.85
N SER A 71 6.00 -6.34 5.85
CA SER A 71 5.82 -5.25 6.82
C SER A 71 7.12 -5.00 7.59
N ASP A 72 7.76 -6.05 8.11
CA ASP A 72 9.02 -5.94 8.85
C ASP A 72 10.15 -5.36 7.99
N LEU A 73 10.23 -5.76 6.71
CA LEU A 73 11.23 -5.21 5.78
C LEU A 73 11.02 -3.71 5.56
N ARG A 74 9.77 -3.28 5.32
CA ARG A 74 9.45 -1.85 5.13
C ARG A 74 9.74 -1.06 6.39
N HIS A 75 9.26 -1.50 7.55
CA HIS A 75 9.50 -0.81 8.82
C HIS A 75 11.00 -0.64 9.10
N ARG A 76 11.82 -1.66 8.85
CA ARG A 76 13.29 -1.54 9.02
C ARG A 76 13.89 -0.48 8.10
N ALA A 77 13.43 -0.40 6.84
CA ALA A 77 13.91 0.60 5.88
C ALA A 77 13.47 2.00 6.29
N GLU A 78 12.21 2.16 6.71
CA GLU A 78 11.60 3.40 7.18
C GLU A 78 12.26 3.89 8.47
N ASP A 79 12.39 3.02 9.48
CA ASP A 79 13.07 3.33 10.75
C ASP A 79 14.52 3.78 10.55
N LYS A 80 15.24 3.15 9.61
CA LYS A 80 16.60 3.54 9.30
C LYS A 80 16.66 4.95 8.72
N ALA A 81 15.80 5.24 7.75
CA ALA A 81 15.71 6.57 7.13
C ALA A 81 15.28 7.64 8.14
N GLU A 82 14.27 7.34 8.98
CA GLU A 82 13.78 8.25 10.00
C GLU A 82 14.86 8.60 11.04
N LYS A 83 15.65 7.61 11.48
CA LYS A 83 16.78 7.84 12.40
C LYS A 83 17.85 8.75 11.79
N GLN A 84 18.16 8.56 10.50
CA GLN A 84 19.13 9.42 9.81
C GLN A 84 18.56 10.82 9.61
N LEU A 85 17.29 10.95 9.25
CA LEU A 85 16.63 12.24 9.15
C LEU A 85 16.59 12.97 10.51
N ALA A 86 16.23 12.27 11.57
CA ALA A 86 16.23 12.84 12.92
C ALA A 86 17.62 13.31 13.33
N LYS A 87 18.68 12.54 13.01
CA LYS A 87 20.07 12.95 13.23
C LYS A 87 20.42 14.21 12.42
N ALA A 88 20.02 14.29 11.16
CA ALA A 88 20.27 15.48 10.34
C ALA A 88 19.51 16.69 10.88
N LEU A 89 18.24 16.54 11.27
CA LEU A 89 17.40 17.61 11.81
C LEU A 89 17.83 18.08 13.22
N SER A 90 18.63 17.32 13.95
CA SER A 90 19.22 17.75 15.20
C SER A 90 20.30 18.83 15.02
N ASP A 91 20.82 18.99 13.80
CA ASP A 91 21.69 20.09 13.43
C ASP A 91 20.83 21.33 13.09
N GLU A 92 21.05 22.42 13.80
CA GLU A 92 20.26 23.65 13.69
C GLU A 92 20.32 24.25 12.27
N VAL A 93 21.50 24.20 11.65
CA VAL A 93 21.71 24.75 10.29
C VAL A 93 20.95 23.93 9.27
N TYR A 94 21.08 22.60 9.32
CA TYR A 94 20.35 21.72 8.42
C TYR A 94 18.83 21.80 8.66
N GLY A 95 18.40 21.83 9.88
CA GLY A 95 16.97 21.95 10.24
C GLY A 95 16.33 23.21 9.66
N LYS A 96 17.06 24.35 9.64
CA LYS A 96 16.60 25.58 8.98
C LYS A 96 16.53 25.43 7.46
N ILE A 97 17.59 24.91 6.84
CA ILE A 97 17.63 24.65 5.38
C ILE A 97 16.47 23.72 4.95
N TYR A 98 16.22 22.67 5.72
CA TYR A 98 15.14 21.71 5.46
C TYR A 98 13.75 22.37 5.52
N LYS A 99 13.52 23.23 6.51
CA LYS A 99 12.28 24.01 6.63
C LYS A 99 12.11 24.97 5.45
N ASP A 100 13.15 25.71 5.10
CA ASP A 100 13.13 26.66 4.01
C ASP A 100 12.89 25.95 2.65
N LEU A 101 13.48 24.77 2.43
CA LEU A 101 13.23 23.92 1.26
C LEU A 101 11.77 23.46 1.16
N ASN A 102 11.17 23.04 2.27
CA ASN A 102 9.77 22.62 2.30
C ASN A 102 8.84 23.80 1.98
N GLU A 103 9.12 24.99 2.52
CA GLU A 103 8.35 26.19 2.21
C GLU A 103 8.49 26.60 0.74
N LEU A 104 9.72 26.60 0.20
CA LEU A 104 9.98 26.87 -1.21
C LEU A 104 9.28 25.85 -2.13
N SER A 105 9.20 24.59 -1.76
CA SER A 105 8.52 23.56 -2.55
C SER A 105 7.02 23.83 -2.69
N ILE A 106 6.39 24.30 -1.60
CA ILE A 106 4.98 24.69 -1.59
C ILE A 106 4.77 25.94 -2.45
N GLN A 107 5.63 26.95 -2.29
CA GLN A 107 5.55 28.19 -3.08
C GLN A 107 5.72 27.90 -4.58
N LEU A 108 6.68 27.04 -4.95
CA LEU A 108 6.91 26.62 -6.34
C LEU A 108 5.68 25.92 -6.92
N ALA A 109 5.07 24.98 -6.21
CA ALA A 109 3.87 24.27 -6.67
C ALA A 109 2.70 25.24 -6.94
N PHE A 110 2.55 26.30 -6.14
CA PHE A 110 1.55 27.34 -6.40
C PHE A 110 1.93 28.26 -7.57
N ALA A 111 3.21 28.60 -7.70
CA ALA A 111 3.68 29.45 -8.79
C ALA A 111 3.56 28.76 -10.16
N GLU A 112 3.84 27.46 -10.25
CA GLU A 112 3.68 26.68 -11.48
C GLU A 112 2.26 26.74 -12.06
N ILE A 113 1.25 26.92 -11.20
CA ILE A 113 -0.14 27.02 -11.64
C ILE A 113 -0.50 28.46 -12.04
N ARG A 114 0.15 29.48 -11.45
CA ARG A 114 -0.27 30.87 -11.54
C ARG A 114 0.64 31.74 -12.41
N ASN A 115 1.94 31.56 -12.35
CA ASN A 115 2.93 32.44 -12.93
C ASN A 115 4.24 31.74 -13.26
N ALA A 116 4.45 31.45 -14.55
CA ALA A 116 5.65 30.74 -15.01
C ALA A 116 6.97 31.48 -14.70
N GLU A 117 6.99 32.81 -14.72
CA GLU A 117 8.20 33.59 -14.43
C GLU A 117 8.59 33.50 -12.96
N GLU A 118 7.61 33.53 -12.07
CA GLU A 118 7.81 33.33 -10.63
C GLU A 118 8.26 31.90 -10.32
N ALA A 119 7.67 30.90 -11.00
CA ALA A 119 8.06 29.49 -10.87
C ALA A 119 9.53 29.28 -11.27
N GLU A 120 10.01 29.93 -12.32
CA GLU A 120 11.41 29.83 -12.75
C GLU A 120 12.38 30.40 -11.68
N LYS A 121 12.04 31.56 -11.10
CA LYS A 121 12.82 32.20 -10.03
C LYS A 121 12.86 31.31 -8.76
N LEU A 122 11.72 30.75 -8.37
CA LEU A 122 11.63 29.84 -7.22
C LEU A 122 12.38 28.52 -7.46
N SER A 123 12.32 27.98 -8.68
CA SER A 123 13.06 26.79 -9.08
C SER A 123 14.57 27.01 -9.00
N ALA A 124 15.08 28.17 -9.44
CA ALA A 124 16.49 28.53 -9.30
C ALA A 124 16.92 28.60 -7.82
N LYS A 125 16.12 29.26 -6.98
CA LYS A 125 16.35 29.36 -5.54
C LYS A 125 16.31 27.99 -4.86
N MET A 126 15.41 27.13 -5.27
CA MET A 126 15.32 25.75 -4.74
C MET A 126 16.58 24.95 -5.05
N LYS A 127 17.14 25.06 -6.26
CA LYS A 127 18.40 24.39 -6.62
C LYS A 127 19.57 24.84 -5.75
N GLU A 128 19.66 26.16 -5.50
CA GLU A 128 20.68 26.70 -4.61
C GLU A 128 20.55 26.18 -3.18
N MET A 129 19.32 26.17 -2.65
CA MET A 129 19.05 25.63 -1.31
C MET A 129 19.30 24.12 -1.23
N GLN A 130 19.01 23.36 -2.30
CA GLN A 130 19.34 21.93 -2.36
C GLN A 130 20.85 21.71 -2.33
N PHE A 131 21.64 22.52 -3.04
CA PHE A 131 23.09 22.46 -2.98
C PHE A 131 23.63 22.71 -1.57
N LEU A 132 23.09 23.71 -0.88
CA LEU A 132 23.45 23.99 0.53
C LEU A 132 23.06 22.83 1.46
N SER A 133 21.91 22.23 1.24
CA SER A 133 21.45 21.05 1.95
C SER A 133 22.41 19.86 1.78
N ASP A 134 22.78 19.55 0.53
CA ASP A 134 23.68 18.44 0.21
C ASP A 134 25.08 18.67 0.80
N LYS A 135 25.59 19.91 0.74
CA LYS A 135 26.83 20.30 1.37
C LYS A 135 26.79 20.07 2.87
N ARG A 136 25.72 20.53 3.55
CA ARG A 136 25.58 20.37 5.00
C ARG A 136 25.47 18.91 5.41
N LEU A 137 24.71 18.10 4.67
CA LEU A 137 24.63 16.65 4.91
C LEU A 137 26.01 15.99 4.77
N SER A 138 26.78 16.37 3.77
CA SER A 138 28.15 15.85 3.60
C SER A 138 29.05 16.19 4.79
N GLU A 139 28.95 17.42 5.32
CA GLU A 139 29.67 17.83 6.53
C GLU A 139 29.26 17.03 7.79
N LEU A 140 27.99 16.60 7.85
CA LEU A 140 27.47 15.74 8.92
C LEU A 140 27.77 14.25 8.72
N GLY A 141 28.38 13.88 7.59
CA GLY A 141 28.66 12.49 7.22
C GLY A 141 27.40 11.67 6.96
N ILE A 142 26.34 12.31 6.44
CA ILE A 142 25.08 11.67 6.09
C ILE A 142 24.89 11.78 4.58
N ALA A 143 24.70 10.64 3.92
CA ALA A 143 24.39 10.64 2.50
C ALA A 143 22.90 10.95 2.27
N ARG A 144 22.57 11.71 1.22
CA ARG A 144 21.19 12.11 0.92
C ARG A 144 20.24 10.93 0.74
N ASP A 145 20.72 9.83 0.16
CA ASP A 145 19.96 8.60 -0.05
C ASP A 145 19.68 7.83 1.26
N GLU A 146 20.41 8.14 2.35
CA GLU A 146 20.11 7.58 3.66
C GLU A 146 18.89 8.22 4.35
N LEU A 147 18.45 9.39 3.87
CA LEU A 147 17.26 10.09 4.40
C LEU A 147 15.94 9.54 3.85
N ILE A 148 15.99 8.66 2.88
CA ILE A 148 14.82 8.01 2.27
C ILE A 148 14.88 6.50 2.50
N PRO A 149 13.73 5.83 2.65
CA PRO A 149 13.72 4.38 2.83
C PRO A 149 14.33 3.65 1.63
N VAL A 150 15.34 2.82 1.89
CA VAL A 150 15.95 1.96 0.87
C VAL A 150 15.38 0.57 1.02
N TYR A 151 14.43 0.23 0.16
CA TYR A 151 13.77 -1.07 0.14
C TYR A 151 14.65 -2.15 -0.48
N SER A 152 14.56 -3.37 0.03
CA SER A 152 15.32 -4.54 -0.43
C SER A 152 14.95 -4.92 -1.85
N CYS A 153 13.67 -4.87 -2.19
CA CYS A 153 13.17 -5.08 -3.54
C CYS A 153 12.78 -3.76 -4.20
N LYS A 154 13.56 -3.31 -5.16
CA LYS A 154 13.31 -2.07 -5.91
C LYS A 154 12.11 -2.16 -6.89
N ILE A 155 11.60 -3.36 -7.18
CA ILE A 155 10.47 -3.55 -8.10
C ILE A 155 9.16 -3.28 -7.38
N CYS A 156 8.99 -3.82 -6.18
CA CYS A 156 7.75 -3.73 -5.41
C CYS A 156 7.87 -2.89 -4.13
N ASN A 157 9.04 -2.34 -3.83
CA ASN A 157 9.32 -1.59 -2.59
C ASN A 157 8.88 -2.39 -1.34
N ASP A 158 9.28 -3.67 -1.31
CA ASP A 158 8.97 -4.61 -0.24
C ASP A 158 7.46 -4.73 0.09
N THR A 159 6.60 -4.65 -0.94
CA THR A 159 5.16 -4.94 -0.81
C THR A 159 4.83 -6.39 -1.17
N GLY A 160 5.73 -7.07 -1.89
CA GLY A 160 5.50 -8.39 -2.44
C GLY A 160 4.72 -8.40 -3.76
N TYR A 161 4.18 -7.25 -4.20
CA TYR A 161 3.36 -7.12 -5.41
C TYR A 161 3.83 -5.97 -6.29
N ASP A 162 3.76 -6.14 -7.60
CA ASP A 162 4.09 -5.09 -8.56
C ASP A 162 2.96 -4.04 -8.66
N LYS A 163 3.18 -3.01 -9.49
CA LYS A 163 2.22 -1.92 -9.69
C LYS A 163 0.86 -2.37 -10.26
N ASN A 164 0.82 -3.56 -10.88
CA ASN A 164 -0.38 -4.15 -11.46
C ASN A 164 -1.07 -5.13 -10.50
N GLY A 165 -0.53 -5.31 -9.28
CA GLY A 165 -1.04 -6.25 -8.29
C GLY A 165 -0.60 -7.71 -8.53
N ASN A 166 0.35 -7.95 -9.44
CA ASN A 166 0.87 -9.30 -9.66
C ASN A 166 1.95 -9.63 -8.62
N PRO A 167 2.08 -10.92 -8.24
CA PRO A 167 3.14 -11.36 -7.33
C PRO A 167 4.53 -11.03 -7.88
N CYS A 168 5.30 -10.26 -7.12
CA CYS A 168 6.67 -9.91 -7.45
C CYS A 168 7.59 -11.16 -7.41
N VAL A 169 8.72 -11.08 -8.11
CA VAL A 169 9.73 -12.15 -8.09
C VAL A 169 10.24 -12.41 -6.65
N CYS A 170 10.42 -11.35 -5.85
CA CYS A 170 10.84 -11.49 -4.46
C CYS A 170 9.82 -12.30 -3.63
N LEU A 171 8.51 -12.12 -3.87
CA LEU A 171 7.46 -12.90 -3.20
C LEU A 171 7.51 -14.37 -3.62
N LYS A 172 7.68 -14.65 -4.91
CA LYS A 172 7.82 -16.03 -5.41
C LYS A 172 9.02 -16.74 -4.75
N ASN A 173 10.13 -16.04 -4.66
CA ASN A 173 11.34 -16.55 -3.99
C ASN A 173 11.09 -16.80 -2.50
N PHE A 174 10.47 -15.85 -1.80
CA PHE A 174 10.16 -16.01 -0.37
C PHE A 174 9.23 -17.21 -0.12
N LEU A 175 8.16 -17.36 -0.92
CA LEU A 175 7.24 -18.48 -0.81
C LEU A 175 7.91 -19.85 -1.07
N SER A 176 8.98 -19.90 -1.83
CA SER A 176 9.76 -21.13 -2.03
C SER A 176 10.62 -21.50 -0.82
N THR A 177 10.90 -20.57 0.08
CA THR A 177 11.71 -20.80 1.28
C THR A 177 10.91 -21.19 2.51
N ILE A 178 9.60 -20.92 2.52
CA ILE A 178 8.71 -21.23 3.66
C ILE A 178 7.90 -22.53 3.47
N LYS A 179 8.11 -23.23 2.35
CA LYS A 179 7.59 -24.59 2.11
C LYS A 179 8.54 -25.61 2.71
#